data_830205c0b1f5d56fea21cc84c7040536
#
_entry.id   830205c0b1f5d56fea21cc84c7040536
#
_cell.length_a   1.000
_cell.length_b   1.000
_cell.length_c   1.000
_cell.angle_alpha   90.00
_cell.angle_beta   90.00
_cell.angle_gamma   90.00
#
_symmetry.space_group_name_H-M   'P 1'
#
loop_
_entity.id
_entity.type
_entity.pdbx_description
1 polymer ?
#
loop_
_entity_poly.entity_id
_entity_poly.type
_entity_poly.pdbx_seq_one_letter_code
_entity_poly.pdbx_strand_id
1 'polypeptide(L)'
;MAIGTFAQLKTAAANWLDRSDLTDRIPEFITLAEARFNRNLRIRDMETVSTAISTTAGTREYSLPTGFVQMKEFHLSTDPITPLSYITPEMMSRLWAGSAKSKPQVFTIIADNVRLGPNPDATYTTSMLYYKTFTALSDSATTNDMLTNNPDV
;
A
#
# COMPACT_ATOMS: atom_id res chain seq x y z
N MET A 1 28.49 -10.18 -7.22
CA MET A 1 27.47 -11.13 -7.72
C MET A 1 26.13 -10.49 -7.43
N ALA A 2 25.31 -10.24 -8.45
CA ALA A 2 23.99 -9.63 -8.25
C ALA A 2 23.08 -10.63 -7.49
N ILE A 3 22.40 -10.14 -6.46
CA ILE A 3 21.45 -10.93 -5.65
C ILE A 3 20.06 -10.65 -6.19
N GLY A 4 19.54 -11.50 -7.07
CA GLY A 4 18.23 -11.31 -7.71
C GLY A 4 17.13 -12.24 -7.20
N THR A 5 17.45 -13.23 -6.35
CA THR A 5 16.48 -14.19 -5.84
C THR A 5 16.64 -14.45 -4.35
N PHE A 6 15.55 -14.91 -3.72
CA PHE A 6 15.54 -15.30 -2.30
C PHE A 6 16.59 -16.37 -1.96
N ALA A 7 16.77 -17.37 -2.84
CA ALA A 7 17.79 -18.40 -2.67
C ALA A 7 19.21 -17.82 -2.70
N GLN A 8 19.50 -16.90 -3.63
CA GLN A 8 20.79 -16.21 -3.71
C GLN A 8 21.02 -15.33 -2.48
N LEU A 9 20.00 -14.64 -1.98
CA LEU A 9 20.06 -13.84 -0.77
C LEU A 9 20.37 -14.69 0.46
N LYS A 10 19.70 -15.85 0.61
CA LYS A 10 19.99 -16.83 1.68
C LYS A 10 21.44 -17.29 1.63
N THR A 11 21.93 -17.65 0.43
CA THR A 11 23.29 -18.13 0.22
C THR A 11 24.33 -17.03 0.51
N ALA A 12 24.08 -15.80 0.04
CA ALA A 12 24.96 -14.67 0.31
C ALA A 12 25.04 -14.34 1.80
N ALA A 13 23.91 -14.35 2.51
CA ALA A 13 23.87 -14.13 3.95
C ALA A 13 24.63 -15.21 4.72
N ALA A 14 24.48 -16.49 4.34
CA ALA A 14 25.22 -17.60 4.94
C ALA A 14 26.73 -17.45 4.74
N ASN A 15 27.16 -17.08 3.53
CA ASN A 15 28.57 -16.87 3.22
C ASN A 15 29.19 -15.68 3.97
N TRP A 16 28.42 -14.59 4.15
CA TRP A 16 28.92 -13.42 4.92
C TRP A 16 29.02 -13.70 6.42
N LEU A 17 28.13 -14.54 6.94
CA LEU A 17 28.17 -14.96 8.34
C LEU A 17 29.26 -16.00 8.62
N ASP A 18 29.76 -16.68 7.58
CA ASP A 18 30.70 -17.82 7.67
C ASP A 18 30.27 -18.86 8.70
N ARG A 19 28.95 -19.15 8.74
CA ARG A 19 28.32 -20.07 9.69
C ARG A 19 27.29 -20.94 8.99
N SER A 20 27.43 -22.25 9.15
CA SER A 20 26.50 -23.24 8.60
C SER A 20 25.33 -23.60 9.54
N ASP A 21 25.49 -23.33 10.84
CA ASP A 21 24.49 -23.61 11.88
C ASP A 21 23.31 -22.65 11.89
N LEU A 22 23.41 -21.50 11.19
CA LEU A 22 22.36 -20.49 11.11
C LEU A 22 21.53 -20.54 9.82
N THR A 23 21.80 -21.47 8.93
CA THR A 23 21.13 -21.56 7.61
C THR A 23 19.61 -21.60 7.73
N ASP A 24 19.07 -22.32 8.70
CA ASP A 24 17.62 -22.43 8.93
C ASP A 24 17.01 -21.15 9.56
N ARG A 25 17.85 -20.26 10.11
CA ARG A 25 17.43 -19.00 10.73
C ARG A 25 17.48 -17.81 9.78
N ILE A 26 18.22 -17.91 8.69
CA ILE A 26 18.37 -16.81 7.70
C ILE A 26 17.01 -16.33 7.16
N PRO A 27 16.03 -17.19 6.81
CA PRO A 27 14.70 -16.73 6.39
C PRO A 27 14.00 -15.86 7.42
N GLU A 28 14.15 -16.14 8.72
CA GLU A 28 13.59 -15.34 9.80
C GLU A 28 14.19 -13.93 9.84
N PHE A 29 15.51 -13.81 9.65
CA PHE A 29 16.19 -12.51 9.58
C PHE A 29 15.78 -11.70 8.36
N ILE A 30 15.59 -12.33 7.22
CA ILE A 30 15.10 -11.69 6.00
C ILE A 30 13.68 -11.14 6.24
N THR A 31 12.78 -11.93 6.82
CA THR A 31 11.42 -11.51 7.16
C THR A 31 11.40 -10.30 8.10
N LEU A 32 12.27 -10.29 9.12
CA LEU A 32 12.41 -9.16 10.03
C LEU A 32 12.93 -7.90 9.33
N ALA A 33 13.88 -8.06 8.41
CA ALA A 33 14.39 -6.95 7.61
C ALA A 33 13.30 -6.39 6.69
N GLU A 34 12.55 -7.23 5.98
CA GLU A 34 11.41 -6.82 5.14
C GLU A 34 10.34 -6.08 5.94
N ALA A 35 10.00 -6.58 7.13
CA ALA A 35 9.06 -5.89 8.01
C ALA A 35 9.54 -4.50 8.42
N ARG A 36 10.86 -4.35 8.65
CA ARG A 36 11.48 -3.06 8.94
C ARG A 36 11.48 -2.12 7.73
N PHE A 37 11.78 -2.63 6.53
CA PHE A 37 11.74 -1.85 5.30
C PHE A 37 10.32 -1.36 5.00
N ASN A 38 9.32 -2.22 5.04
CA ASN A 38 7.92 -1.87 4.81
C ASN A 38 7.42 -0.81 5.79
N ARG A 39 7.95 -0.77 7.02
CA ARG A 39 7.60 0.22 8.04
C ARG A 39 8.26 1.58 7.80
N ASN A 40 9.55 1.57 7.45
CA ASN A 40 10.38 2.78 7.46
C ASN A 40 10.58 3.40 6.08
N LEU A 41 10.57 2.60 5.00
CA LEU A 41 10.83 3.09 3.66
C LEU A 41 9.57 3.64 3.00
N ARG A 42 9.77 4.69 2.21
CA ARG A 42 8.79 5.30 1.30
C ARG A 42 9.53 5.67 0.02
N ILE A 43 9.81 4.67 -0.80
CA ILE A 43 10.57 4.81 -2.04
C ILE A 43 9.65 4.62 -3.25
N ARG A 44 10.11 5.06 -4.41
CA ARG A 44 9.37 5.01 -5.66
C ARG A 44 8.91 3.59 -6.03
N ASP A 45 9.72 2.58 -5.75
CA ASP A 45 9.41 1.18 -6.05
C ASP A 45 8.21 0.63 -5.24
N MET A 46 7.81 1.33 -4.17
CA MET A 46 6.61 1.04 -3.40
C MET A 46 5.37 1.77 -3.93
N GLU A 47 5.50 2.69 -4.90
CA GLU A 47 4.38 3.45 -5.42
C GLU A 47 3.55 2.61 -6.39
N THR A 48 2.25 2.64 -6.20
CA THR A 48 1.29 1.90 -7.03
C THR A 48 0.03 2.74 -7.24
N VAL A 49 -0.54 2.64 -8.44
CA VAL A 49 -1.83 3.25 -8.77
C VAL A 49 -2.91 2.17 -8.75
N SER A 50 -4.02 2.44 -8.10
CA SER A 50 -5.22 1.58 -8.13
C SER A 50 -6.45 2.37 -8.55
N THR A 51 -7.22 1.79 -9.44
CA THR A 51 -8.55 2.26 -9.87
C THR A 51 -9.66 1.31 -9.43
N ALA A 52 -9.36 0.41 -8.48
CA ALA A 52 -10.26 -0.66 -8.08
C ALA A 52 -11.50 -0.18 -7.32
N ILE A 53 -11.46 1.02 -6.71
CA ILE A 53 -12.60 1.57 -5.99
C ILE A 53 -13.50 2.31 -6.98
N SER A 54 -14.74 1.81 -7.12
CA SER A 54 -15.84 2.53 -7.77
C SER A 54 -16.89 2.85 -6.73
N THR A 55 -17.36 4.10 -6.68
CA THR A 55 -18.37 4.49 -5.70
C THR A 55 -19.73 3.94 -6.05
N THR A 56 -20.56 3.74 -5.03
CA THR A 56 -21.98 3.39 -5.16
C THR A 56 -22.80 4.42 -4.42
N ALA A 57 -23.91 4.85 -5.02
CA ALA A 57 -24.78 5.86 -4.42
C ALA A 57 -25.23 5.48 -3.00
N GLY A 58 -24.93 6.33 -2.03
CA GLY A 58 -25.27 6.12 -0.61
C GLY A 58 -24.25 5.31 0.19
N THR A 59 -23.28 4.67 -0.43
CA THR A 59 -22.19 3.95 0.24
C THR A 59 -20.97 4.88 0.36
N ARG A 60 -20.47 5.05 1.55
CA ARG A 60 -19.33 5.97 1.79
C ARG A 60 -18.05 5.29 2.25
N GLU A 61 -18.08 4.01 2.55
CA GLU A 61 -16.93 3.25 3.04
C GLU A 61 -16.52 2.20 2.01
N TYR A 62 -15.24 2.14 1.71
CA TYR A 62 -14.65 1.23 0.73
C TYR A 62 -13.35 0.67 1.30
N SER A 63 -13.11 -0.62 1.10
CA SER A 63 -11.88 -1.27 1.56
C SER A 63 -10.68 -0.77 0.79
N LEU A 64 -9.60 -0.50 1.51
CA LEU A 64 -8.30 -0.18 0.92
C LEU A 64 -7.69 -1.41 0.25
N PRO A 65 -6.84 -1.23 -0.78
CA PRO A 65 -6.13 -2.33 -1.42
C PRO A 65 -5.22 -3.07 -0.45
N THR A 66 -5.05 -4.38 -0.67
CA THR A 66 -4.13 -5.21 0.12
C THR A 66 -2.70 -4.64 0.05
N GLY A 67 -2.06 -4.58 1.21
CA GLY A 67 -0.70 -4.04 1.33
C GLY A 67 -0.64 -2.52 1.31
N PHE A 68 -1.75 -1.83 1.43
CA PHE A 68 -1.78 -0.36 1.56
C PHE A 68 -0.96 0.09 2.78
N VAL A 69 -0.09 1.09 2.57
CA VAL A 69 0.73 1.68 3.62
C VAL A 69 0.36 3.13 3.86
N GLN A 70 0.33 3.93 2.80
CA GLN A 70 0.08 5.37 2.91
C GLN A 70 -0.46 5.92 1.59
N MET A 71 -1.50 6.75 1.68
CA MET A 71 -2.04 7.49 0.55
C MET A 71 -1.10 8.63 0.14
N LYS A 72 -0.87 8.78 -1.15
CA LYS A 72 -0.12 9.90 -1.73
C LYS A 72 -1.05 10.85 -2.46
N GLU A 73 -1.96 10.30 -3.27
CA GLU A 73 -2.97 11.05 -4.02
C GLU A 73 -4.26 10.23 -4.13
N PHE A 74 -5.40 10.91 -4.07
CA PHE A 74 -6.70 10.29 -4.28
C PHE A 74 -7.64 11.25 -5.00
N HIS A 75 -8.21 10.82 -6.12
CA HIS A 75 -9.14 11.64 -6.90
C HIS A 75 -10.24 10.80 -7.54
N LEU A 76 -11.33 11.47 -7.92
CA LEU A 76 -12.36 10.91 -8.79
C LEU A 76 -11.92 11.12 -10.25
N SER A 77 -11.96 10.05 -11.05
CA SER A 77 -11.65 10.06 -12.48
C SER A 77 -12.83 10.61 -13.27
N THR A 78 -13.24 11.85 -12.98
CA THR A 78 -14.29 12.58 -13.68
C THR A 78 -13.69 13.58 -14.64
N ASP A 79 -14.48 14.14 -15.55
CA ASP A 79 -14.06 15.24 -16.40
C ASP A 79 -14.81 16.51 -15.97
N PRO A 80 -14.13 17.53 -15.42
CA PRO A 80 -12.73 17.51 -15.00
C PRO A 80 -12.46 16.61 -13.78
N ILE A 81 -11.19 16.16 -13.64
CA ILE A 81 -10.72 15.37 -12.49
C ILE A 81 -11.03 16.11 -11.18
N THR A 82 -11.57 15.38 -10.20
CA THR A 82 -11.91 15.97 -8.90
C THR A 82 -10.98 15.39 -7.83
N PRO A 83 -9.96 16.15 -7.37
CA PRO A 83 -9.11 15.71 -6.27
C PRO A 83 -9.92 15.66 -4.97
N LEU A 84 -9.63 14.66 -4.14
CA LEU A 84 -10.21 14.47 -2.83
C LEU A 84 -9.20 14.93 -1.77
N SER A 85 -9.66 15.78 -0.84
CA SER A 85 -8.82 16.27 0.26
C SER A 85 -8.94 15.36 1.47
N TYR A 86 -7.79 15.06 2.10
CA TYR A 86 -7.80 14.32 3.37
C TYR A 86 -8.30 15.21 4.50
N ILE A 87 -9.21 14.68 5.31
CA ILE A 87 -9.63 15.28 6.59
C ILE A 87 -9.54 14.22 7.71
N THR A 88 -9.42 14.68 8.95
CA THR A 88 -9.37 13.78 10.10
C THR A 88 -10.70 13.05 10.30
N PRO A 89 -10.71 11.86 10.90
CA PRO A 89 -11.95 11.13 11.20
C PRO A 89 -12.94 11.94 12.05
N GLU A 90 -12.42 12.76 12.96
CA GLU A 90 -13.23 13.67 13.79
C GLU A 90 -13.94 14.72 12.92
N MET A 91 -13.20 15.39 12.03
CA MET A 91 -13.75 16.37 11.08
C MET A 91 -14.78 15.72 10.15
N MET A 92 -14.51 14.51 9.66
CA MET A 92 -15.45 13.74 8.85
C MET A 92 -16.76 13.50 9.59
N SER A 93 -16.69 13.07 10.85
CA SER A 93 -17.86 12.81 11.67
C SER A 93 -18.65 14.08 12.01
N ARG A 94 -17.95 15.20 12.17
CA ARG A 94 -18.57 16.49 12.47
C ARG A 94 -19.27 17.13 11.28
N LEU A 95 -18.62 17.12 10.10
CA LEU A 95 -19.12 17.79 8.90
C LEU A 95 -20.09 16.94 8.10
N TRP A 96 -19.90 15.63 8.09
CA TRP A 96 -20.62 14.68 7.24
C TRP A 96 -21.27 13.54 8.04
N ALA A 97 -21.83 13.87 9.23
CA ALA A 97 -22.54 12.91 10.08
C ALA A 97 -23.85 12.40 9.46
N GLY A 98 -24.45 13.18 8.56
CA GLY A 98 -25.72 12.89 7.93
C GLY A 98 -25.64 11.95 6.73
N SER A 99 -26.82 11.64 6.17
CA SER A 99 -26.97 10.81 4.97
C SER A 99 -27.05 11.61 3.66
N ALA A 100 -26.75 12.92 3.70
CA ALA A 100 -26.76 13.77 2.51
C ALA A 100 -25.84 13.19 1.42
N LYS A 101 -26.38 13.11 0.21
CA LYS A 101 -25.68 12.57 -0.95
C LYS A 101 -25.25 13.71 -1.88
N SER A 102 -24.01 13.66 -2.31
CA SER A 102 -23.45 14.55 -3.32
C SER A 102 -22.14 13.96 -3.85
N LYS A 103 -21.55 14.62 -4.86
CA LYS A 103 -20.23 14.24 -5.35
C LYS A 103 -19.20 14.35 -4.22
N PRO A 104 -18.44 13.30 -3.93
CA PRO A 104 -17.40 13.32 -2.89
C PRO A 104 -16.34 14.40 -3.14
N GLN A 105 -15.89 15.05 -2.06
CA GLN A 105 -14.87 16.09 -2.09
C GLN A 105 -13.74 15.84 -1.09
N VAL A 106 -14.02 15.05 -0.05
CA VAL A 106 -13.07 14.76 1.01
C VAL A 106 -13.05 13.28 1.31
N PHE A 107 -11.95 12.83 1.90
CA PHE A 107 -11.83 11.46 2.39
C PHE A 107 -11.12 11.41 3.74
N THR A 108 -11.33 10.32 4.45
CA THR A 108 -10.54 9.95 5.62
C THR A 108 -10.26 8.45 5.59
N ILE A 109 -9.26 8.01 6.33
CA ILE A 109 -8.89 6.59 6.45
C ILE A 109 -9.20 6.17 7.88
N ILE A 110 -9.97 5.10 8.03
CA ILE A 110 -10.33 4.50 9.32
C ILE A 110 -10.07 3.01 9.22
N ALA A 111 -9.11 2.52 9.98
CA ALA A 111 -8.60 1.14 9.89
C ALA A 111 -8.25 0.79 8.43
N ASP A 112 -8.82 -0.27 7.89
CA ASP A 112 -8.56 -0.75 6.52
C ASP A 112 -9.56 -0.20 5.48
N ASN A 113 -10.30 0.87 5.83
CA ASN A 113 -11.29 1.48 4.95
C ASN A 113 -10.99 2.95 4.68
N VAL A 114 -11.30 3.38 3.46
CA VAL A 114 -11.44 4.79 3.12
C VAL A 114 -12.91 5.19 3.21
N ARG A 115 -13.18 6.28 3.90
CA ARG A 115 -14.53 6.87 4.01
C ARG A 115 -14.56 8.16 3.23
N LEU A 116 -15.56 8.31 2.37
CA LEU A 116 -15.80 9.49 1.54
C LEU A 116 -16.80 10.45 2.18
N GLY A 117 -16.64 11.72 1.92
CA GLY A 117 -17.56 12.78 2.34
C GLY A 117 -17.78 13.84 1.25
N PRO A 118 -19.04 14.25 1.01
CA PRO A 118 -20.32 13.62 1.40
C PRO A 118 -20.52 12.20 0.87
N ASN A 119 -21.62 11.55 1.25
CA ASN A 119 -21.95 10.24 0.67
C ASN A 119 -22.07 10.35 -0.85
N PRO A 120 -21.50 9.46 -1.64
CA PRO A 120 -21.65 9.47 -3.09
C PRO A 120 -23.12 9.47 -3.53
N ASP A 121 -23.45 10.30 -4.48
CA ASP A 121 -24.79 10.39 -5.11
C ASP A 121 -24.88 9.50 -6.35
N ALA A 122 -23.75 9.11 -6.92
CA ALA A 122 -23.65 8.30 -8.12
C ALA A 122 -22.41 7.37 -8.08
N THR A 123 -22.23 6.60 -9.14
CA THR A 123 -21.02 5.80 -9.35
C THR A 123 -19.94 6.66 -10.00
N TYR A 124 -18.81 6.77 -9.32
CA TYR A 124 -17.60 7.43 -9.80
C TYR A 124 -16.43 6.46 -9.74
N THR A 125 -15.68 6.35 -10.81
CA THR A 125 -14.40 5.66 -10.79
C THR A 125 -13.38 6.53 -10.04
N THR A 126 -12.58 5.91 -9.18
CA THR A 126 -11.54 6.61 -8.46
C THR A 126 -10.15 6.21 -8.96
N SER A 127 -9.17 7.05 -8.73
CA SER A 127 -7.76 6.73 -8.91
C SER A 127 -7.01 7.10 -7.65
N MET A 128 -6.21 6.16 -7.17
CA MET A 128 -5.48 6.23 -5.91
C MET A 128 -4.01 5.93 -6.16
N LEU A 129 -3.13 6.90 -5.91
CA LEU A 129 -1.68 6.70 -5.84
C LEU A 129 -1.30 6.51 -4.38
N TYR A 130 -0.65 5.39 -4.06
CA TYR A 130 -0.31 5.03 -2.68
C TYR A 130 0.98 4.21 -2.61
N TYR A 131 1.57 4.14 -1.42
CA TYR A 131 2.67 3.22 -1.12
C TYR A 131 2.09 1.86 -0.73
N LYS A 132 2.62 0.81 -1.37
CA LYS A 132 2.29 -0.58 -1.11
C LYS A 132 3.48 -1.28 -0.45
N THR A 133 3.22 -2.25 0.43
CA THR A 133 4.26 -3.13 0.97
C THR A 133 4.90 -3.94 -0.15
N PHE A 134 6.20 -4.20 -0.05
CA PHE A 134 6.85 -5.20 -0.90
C PHE A 134 6.24 -6.57 -0.68
N THR A 135 6.20 -7.37 -1.75
CA THR A 135 5.85 -8.78 -1.64
C THR A 135 6.90 -9.49 -0.78
N ALA A 136 6.46 -10.20 0.25
CA ALA A 136 7.35 -10.96 1.10
C ALA A 136 8.06 -12.05 0.30
N LEU A 137 9.37 -12.16 0.49
CA LEU A 137 10.17 -13.21 -0.14
C LEU A 137 9.90 -14.56 0.51
N SER A 138 9.79 -15.57 -0.32
CA SER A 138 9.61 -16.98 0.08
C SER A 138 10.13 -17.91 -1.01
N ASP A 139 10.12 -19.22 -0.76
CA ASP A 139 10.50 -20.19 -1.79
C ASP A 139 9.50 -20.22 -2.96
N SER A 140 8.27 -19.74 -2.78
CA SER A 140 7.25 -19.55 -3.83
C SER A 140 7.27 -18.16 -4.47
N ALA A 141 7.60 -17.11 -3.70
CA ALA A 141 7.79 -15.74 -4.16
C ALA A 141 9.29 -15.40 -4.12
N THR A 142 10.03 -15.88 -5.12
CA THR A 142 11.49 -15.85 -5.12
C THR A 142 12.11 -14.49 -5.36
N THR A 143 11.33 -13.52 -5.85
CA THR A 143 11.78 -12.14 -6.14
C THR A 143 10.74 -11.14 -5.67
N ASN A 144 11.16 -9.92 -5.44
CA ASN A 144 10.30 -8.75 -5.26
C ASN A 144 10.94 -7.52 -5.92
N ASP A 145 10.19 -6.42 -6.01
CA ASP A 145 10.66 -5.20 -6.69
C ASP A 145 11.96 -4.66 -6.08
N MET A 146 12.18 -4.85 -4.78
CA MET A 146 13.39 -4.43 -4.10
C MET A 146 14.62 -5.18 -4.62
N LEU A 147 14.58 -6.52 -4.68
CA LEU A 147 15.69 -7.33 -5.21
C LEU A 147 15.87 -7.17 -6.72
N THR A 148 14.77 -6.95 -7.45
CA THR A 148 14.82 -6.84 -8.92
C THR A 148 15.45 -5.52 -9.34
N ASN A 149 15.09 -4.41 -8.68
CA ASN A 149 15.53 -3.07 -9.05
C ASN A 149 16.84 -2.66 -8.36
N ASN A 150 17.18 -3.27 -7.23
CA ASN A 150 18.36 -2.95 -6.43
C ASN A 150 19.12 -4.23 -6.04
N PRO A 151 19.75 -4.92 -7.01
CA PRO A 151 20.39 -6.23 -6.77
C PRO A 151 21.69 -6.17 -5.95
N ASP A 152 22.14 -5.00 -5.61
CA ASP A 152 23.40 -4.69 -4.90
C ASP A 152 23.17 -4.11 -3.49
N VAL A 153 21.93 -4.11 -3.00
CA VAL A 153 21.59 -3.65 -1.63
C VAL A 153 21.70 -4.79 -0.63
#